data_ffae920aaf8202acb28c3287da8c3226
#
_entry.id   ffae920aaf8202acb28c3287da8c3226
#
_cell.length_a   1.000
_cell.length_b   1.000
_cell.length_c   1.000
_cell.angle_alpha   90.00
_cell.angle_beta   90.00
_cell.angle_gamma   90.00
#
_symmetry.space_group_name_H-M   'P 1'
#
loop_
_entity.id
_entity.type
_entity.pdbx_description
1 polymer ?
#
loop_
_entity_poly.entity_id
_entity_poly.type
_entity_poly.pdbx_seq_one_letter_code
_entity_poly.pdbx_strand_id
1 'polypeptide(L)'
;MNIRAIAFTEKGQGWQEKLGFPVTRGVPVMQWAREAFADADALLFIGACGIAVRAIAPLCRDKAADPAVLVMDEMGRHIIPILSGHIGGANDLALLLAERTGAEPVLTTATDVRGVPAIDSWAMKNDCAIENKAAIQAVSAAALAGKSVGVAITEREIRPPSPVTRSEERRVGKECLRL
;
A
#
# COMPACT_ATOMS: atom_id res chain seq x y z
N MET A 1 4.68 10.86 -7.37
CA MET A 1 5.07 9.46 -7.11
C MET A 1 5.97 8.98 -8.23
N ASN A 2 7.19 8.61 -7.92
CA ASN A 2 8.17 8.04 -8.84
C ASN A 2 7.96 6.52 -8.90
N ILE A 3 7.37 6.01 -10.00
CA ILE A 3 7.10 4.58 -10.20
C ILE A 3 8.12 4.03 -11.18
N ARG A 4 8.82 2.96 -10.80
CA ARG A 4 9.71 2.22 -11.71
C ARG A 4 9.11 0.84 -12.00
N ALA A 5 9.06 0.47 -13.27
CA ALA A 5 8.50 -0.80 -13.70
C ALA A 5 9.49 -1.63 -14.52
N ILE A 6 9.45 -2.95 -14.35
CA ILE A 6 10.24 -3.91 -15.10
C ILE A 6 9.38 -5.05 -15.62
N ALA A 7 9.62 -5.47 -16.86
CA ALA A 7 9.02 -6.65 -17.47
C ALA A 7 10.11 -7.60 -17.98
N PHE A 8 9.75 -8.87 -18.13
CA PHE A 8 10.67 -9.92 -18.57
C PHE A 8 10.40 -10.39 -20.00
N THR A 9 9.26 -9.96 -20.55
CA THR A 9 8.82 -10.32 -21.91
C THR A 9 8.38 -9.06 -22.67
N GLU A 10 8.30 -9.17 -24.00
CA GLU A 10 7.77 -8.08 -24.84
C GLU A 10 6.32 -7.76 -24.53
N LYS A 11 5.53 -8.80 -24.25
CA LYS A 11 4.13 -8.66 -23.88
C LYS A 11 3.98 -7.87 -22.57
N GLY A 12 4.79 -8.18 -21.58
CA GLY A 12 4.83 -7.44 -20.31
C GLY A 12 5.25 -6.00 -20.52
N GLN A 13 6.21 -5.73 -21.39
CA GLN A 13 6.65 -4.36 -21.72
C GLN A 13 5.54 -3.55 -22.40
N GLY A 14 4.72 -4.19 -23.22
CA GLY A 14 3.60 -3.54 -23.93
C GLY A 14 2.56 -2.88 -23.02
N TRP A 15 2.55 -3.19 -21.72
CA TRP A 15 1.65 -2.55 -20.77
C TRP A 15 1.99 -1.08 -20.49
N GLN A 16 3.17 -0.59 -20.88
CA GLN A 16 3.60 0.79 -20.64
C GLN A 16 2.60 1.85 -21.14
N GLU A 17 1.88 1.59 -22.23
CA GLU A 17 0.89 2.52 -22.79
C GLU A 17 -0.30 2.71 -21.83
N LYS A 18 -0.87 1.61 -21.31
CA LYS A 18 -1.98 1.65 -20.38
C LYS A 18 -1.57 2.12 -18.98
N LEU A 19 -0.38 1.75 -18.55
CA LEU A 19 0.18 2.17 -17.26
C LEU A 19 0.48 3.67 -17.23
N GLY A 20 0.86 4.26 -18.36
CA GLY A 20 1.19 5.67 -18.48
C GLY A 20 2.61 6.02 -18.02
N PHE A 21 3.49 5.02 -17.90
CA PHE A 21 4.91 5.21 -17.57
C PHE A 21 5.79 4.13 -18.22
N PRO A 22 7.11 4.38 -18.39
CA PRO A 22 8.02 3.44 -19.04
C PRO A 22 8.14 2.12 -18.29
N VAL A 23 8.25 1.02 -19.04
CA VAL A 23 8.54 -0.32 -18.51
C VAL A 23 9.91 -0.77 -19.01
N THR A 24 10.85 -0.95 -18.09
CA THR A 24 12.22 -1.43 -18.38
C THR A 24 12.19 -2.92 -18.77
N ARG A 25 13.05 -3.33 -19.69
CA ARG A 25 13.26 -4.74 -20.08
C ARG A 25 14.72 -4.99 -20.47
N GLY A 26 15.15 -6.24 -20.35
CA GLY A 26 16.47 -6.65 -20.83
C GLY A 26 17.65 -6.28 -19.92
N VAL A 27 17.37 -5.93 -18.66
CA VAL A 27 18.39 -5.63 -17.65
C VAL A 27 18.43 -6.66 -16.55
N PRO A 28 19.57 -6.86 -15.86
CA PRO A 28 19.64 -7.78 -14.73
C PRO A 28 18.71 -7.34 -13.59
N VAL A 29 17.71 -8.17 -13.27
CA VAL A 29 16.64 -7.82 -12.30
C VAL A 29 17.16 -7.45 -10.93
N MET A 30 18.20 -8.13 -10.43
CA MET A 30 18.80 -7.87 -9.10
C MET A 30 19.46 -6.49 -9.04
N GLN A 31 20.11 -6.07 -10.10
CA GLN A 31 20.69 -4.74 -10.19
C GLN A 31 19.60 -3.68 -10.28
N TRP A 32 18.65 -3.86 -11.21
CA TRP A 32 17.53 -2.94 -11.37
C TRP A 32 16.73 -2.77 -10.07
N ALA A 33 16.44 -3.88 -9.38
CA ALA A 33 15.70 -3.83 -8.12
C ALA A 33 16.45 -3.06 -7.04
N ARG A 34 17.77 -3.23 -6.93
CA ARG A 34 18.59 -2.49 -5.95
C ARG A 34 18.56 -0.99 -6.20
N GLU A 35 18.70 -0.57 -7.45
CA GLU A 35 18.65 0.83 -7.85
C GLU A 35 17.24 1.41 -7.63
N ALA A 36 16.20 0.72 -8.12
CA ALA A 36 14.83 1.16 -7.99
C ALA A 36 14.35 1.22 -6.53
N PHE A 37 14.75 0.27 -5.69
CA PHE A 37 14.37 0.22 -4.28
C PHE A 37 14.96 1.39 -3.46
N ALA A 38 16.08 1.94 -3.90
CA ALA A 38 16.74 3.06 -3.23
C ALA A 38 16.19 4.44 -3.68
N ASP A 39 15.58 4.52 -4.86
CA ASP A 39 15.29 5.78 -5.55
C ASP A 39 13.79 6.01 -5.84
N ALA A 40 13.01 4.94 -5.92
CA ALA A 40 11.61 5.04 -6.29
C ALA A 40 10.66 5.03 -5.08
N ASP A 41 9.48 5.66 -5.26
CA ASP A 41 8.36 5.53 -4.31
C ASP A 41 7.67 4.16 -4.47
N ALA A 42 7.67 3.63 -5.69
CA ALA A 42 7.03 2.35 -5.99
C ALA A 42 7.74 1.55 -7.09
N LEU A 43 7.75 0.21 -6.94
CA LEU A 43 8.25 -0.74 -7.92
C LEU A 43 7.09 -1.62 -8.43
N LEU A 44 6.99 -1.75 -9.76
CA LEU A 44 6.06 -2.68 -10.42
C LEU A 44 6.85 -3.74 -11.17
N PHE A 45 6.69 -5.01 -10.79
CA PHE A 45 7.22 -6.14 -11.52
C PHE A 45 6.11 -6.74 -12.40
N ILE A 46 6.33 -6.82 -13.71
CA ILE A 46 5.38 -7.43 -14.65
C ILE A 46 5.89 -8.83 -14.98
N GLY A 47 5.38 -9.82 -14.25
CA GLY A 47 5.80 -11.21 -14.33
C GLY A 47 5.48 -12.01 -13.08
N ALA A 48 6.24 -13.07 -12.81
CA ALA A 48 5.98 -13.97 -11.68
C ALA A 48 6.35 -13.34 -10.33
N CYS A 49 5.47 -13.44 -9.32
CA CYS A 49 5.72 -12.98 -7.94
C CYS A 49 7.06 -13.46 -7.37
N GLY A 50 7.45 -14.72 -7.65
CA GLY A 50 8.69 -15.28 -7.14
C GLY A 50 9.95 -14.55 -7.62
N ILE A 51 9.92 -13.90 -8.79
CA ILE A 51 11.03 -13.09 -9.29
C ILE A 51 11.12 -11.81 -8.44
N ALA A 52 10.00 -11.13 -8.24
CA ALA A 52 9.95 -9.93 -7.42
C ALA A 52 10.42 -10.20 -5.98
N VAL A 53 9.87 -11.24 -5.34
CA VAL A 53 10.25 -11.64 -3.96
C VAL A 53 11.75 -11.87 -3.84
N ARG A 54 12.37 -12.65 -4.74
CA ARG A 54 13.82 -12.87 -4.69
C ARG A 54 14.63 -11.60 -4.92
N ALA A 55 14.14 -10.70 -5.76
CA ALA A 55 14.84 -9.45 -6.05
C ALA A 55 14.81 -8.47 -4.88
N ILE A 56 13.69 -8.38 -4.15
CA ILE A 56 13.53 -7.39 -3.07
C ILE A 56 13.88 -7.93 -1.68
N ALA A 57 13.80 -9.24 -1.43
CA ALA A 57 14.01 -9.81 -0.10
C ALA A 57 15.30 -9.35 0.60
N PRO A 58 16.48 -9.28 -0.07
CA PRO A 58 17.70 -8.78 0.55
C PRO A 58 17.70 -7.26 0.79
N LEU A 59 16.74 -6.52 0.28
CA LEU A 59 16.67 -5.06 0.34
C LEU A 59 15.68 -4.56 1.40
N CYS A 60 14.71 -5.39 1.79
CA CYS A 60 13.68 -5.03 2.77
C CYS A 60 14.29 -4.75 4.14
N ARG A 61 13.87 -3.64 4.77
CA ARG A 61 14.37 -3.17 6.07
C ARG A 61 13.27 -2.81 7.04
N ASP A 62 12.38 -1.88 6.64
CA ASP A 62 11.34 -1.33 7.51
C ASP A 62 10.09 -1.01 6.68
N LYS A 63 8.94 -1.52 7.13
CA LYS A 63 7.65 -1.28 6.49
C LYS A 63 7.24 0.19 6.34
N ALA A 64 7.86 1.09 7.12
CA ALA A 64 7.60 2.52 7.06
C ALA A 64 8.53 3.28 6.11
N ALA A 65 9.64 2.65 5.70
CA ALA A 65 10.67 3.25 4.84
C ALA A 65 10.78 2.55 3.48
N ASP A 66 10.44 1.28 3.43
CA ASP A 66 10.52 0.49 2.19
C ASP A 66 9.48 0.98 1.17
N PRO A 67 9.83 1.10 -0.12
CA PRO A 67 8.91 1.54 -1.16
C PRO A 67 7.73 0.57 -1.33
N ALA A 68 6.67 1.04 -1.96
CA ALA A 68 5.58 0.19 -2.42
C ALA A 68 6.11 -0.83 -3.45
N VAL A 69 5.79 -2.11 -3.30
CA VAL A 69 6.12 -3.09 -4.32
C VAL A 69 4.89 -3.87 -4.75
N LEU A 70 4.66 -3.89 -6.06
CA LEU A 70 3.55 -4.57 -6.70
C LEU A 70 4.05 -5.55 -7.75
N VAL A 71 3.25 -6.58 -7.98
CA VAL A 71 3.43 -7.50 -9.10
C VAL A 71 2.17 -7.50 -9.94
N MET A 72 2.33 -7.42 -11.26
CA MET A 72 1.27 -7.66 -12.23
C MET A 72 1.65 -8.88 -13.05
N ASP A 73 0.72 -9.80 -13.29
CA ASP A 73 1.02 -10.90 -14.21
C ASP A 73 1.16 -10.41 -15.65
N GLU A 74 1.86 -11.17 -16.49
CA GLU A 74 2.15 -10.78 -17.86
C GLU A 74 0.90 -10.51 -18.71
N MET A 75 -0.20 -11.19 -18.39
CA MET A 75 -1.48 -11.01 -19.09
C MET A 75 -2.26 -9.79 -18.57
N GLY A 76 -1.80 -9.16 -17.50
CA GLY A 76 -2.49 -8.04 -16.86
C GLY A 76 -3.83 -8.41 -16.24
N ARG A 77 -3.96 -9.65 -15.75
CA ARG A 77 -5.20 -10.11 -15.11
C ARG A 77 -5.29 -9.71 -13.66
N HIS A 78 -4.14 -9.70 -12.96
CA HIS A 78 -4.07 -9.43 -11.54
C HIS A 78 -2.97 -8.43 -11.22
N ILE A 79 -3.22 -7.56 -10.24
CA ILE A 79 -2.21 -6.71 -9.62
C ILE A 79 -2.18 -6.99 -8.13
N ILE A 80 -1.01 -7.37 -7.63
CA ILE A 80 -0.81 -7.88 -6.28
C ILE A 80 0.18 -6.97 -5.55
N PRO A 81 -0.24 -6.21 -4.53
CA PRO A 81 0.69 -5.52 -3.64
C PRO A 81 1.38 -6.54 -2.74
N ILE A 82 2.71 -6.57 -2.75
CA ILE A 82 3.52 -7.55 -2.00
C ILE A 82 4.35 -6.93 -0.87
N LEU A 83 4.55 -5.62 -0.89
CA LEU A 83 5.28 -4.88 0.15
C LEU A 83 4.69 -3.50 0.35
N SER A 84 4.73 -3.00 1.59
CA SER A 84 4.33 -1.64 1.99
C SER A 84 2.90 -1.27 1.56
N GLY A 85 1.94 -2.16 1.84
CA GLY A 85 0.54 -2.05 1.42
C GLY A 85 -0.13 -0.75 1.83
N HIS A 86 -0.11 -0.41 3.13
CA HIS A 86 -0.74 0.79 3.68
C HIS A 86 0.18 2.01 3.66
N ILE A 87 1.20 2.04 4.51
CA ILE A 87 2.09 3.19 4.67
C ILE A 87 2.83 3.54 3.37
N GLY A 88 3.32 2.54 2.66
CA GLY A 88 3.96 2.76 1.35
C GLY A 88 2.98 2.98 0.20
N GLY A 89 1.67 2.76 0.40
CA GLY A 89 0.63 3.04 -0.59
C GLY A 89 0.47 1.98 -1.67
N ALA A 90 1.04 0.76 -1.52
CA ALA A 90 0.94 -0.27 -2.55
C ALA A 90 -0.50 -0.73 -2.81
N ASN A 91 -1.37 -0.75 -1.79
CA ASN A 91 -2.78 -1.11 -1.97
C ASN A 91 -3.54 -0.06 -2.79
N ASP A 92 -3.38 1.22 -2.47
CA ASP A 92 -4.01 2.31 -3.22
C ASP A 92 -3.47 2.36 -4.68
N LEU A 93 -2.18 2.12 -4.86
CA LEU A 93 -1.57 2.05 -6.18
C LEU A 93 -2.08 0.85 -6.99
N ALA A 94 -2.30 -0.30 -6.35
CA ALA A 94 -2.90 -1.47 -7.00
C ALA A 94 -4.30 -1.16 -7.55
N LEU A 95 -5.14 -0.48 -6.76
CA LEU A 95 -6.47 -0.04 -7.20
C LEU A 95 -6.38 0.93 -8.39
N LEU A 96 -5.50 1.93 -8.31
CA LEU A 96 -5.31 2.90 -9.39
C LEU A 96 -4.83 2.24 -10.70
N LEU A 97 -3.88 1.33 -10.61
CA LEU A 97 -3.36 0.62 -11.80
C LEU A 97 -4.38 -0.38 -12.35
N ALA A 98 -5.19 -0.98 -11.48
CA ALA A 98 -6.31 -1.84 -11.88
C ALA A 98 -7.33 -1.09 -12.74
N GLU A 99 -7.71 0.13 -12.35
CA GLU A 99 -8.60 0.99 -13.15
C GLU A 99 -8.04 1.28 -14.54
N ARG A 100 -6.72 1.51 -14.66
CA ARG A 100 -6.07 1.82 -15.94
C ARG A 100 -5.91 0.60 -16.85
N THR A 101 -5.61 -0.55 -16.28
CA THR A 101 -5.27 -1.76 -17.03
C THR A 101 -6.46 -2.70 -17.27
N GLY A 102 -7.48 -2.63 -16.43
CA GLY A 102 -8.56 -3.58 -16.36
C GLY A 102 -8.20 -4.86 -15.59
N ALA A 103 -7.09 -4.84 -14.85
CA ALA A 103 -6.68 -5.95 -14.00
C ALA A 103 -7.51 -6.04 -12.72
N GLU A 104 -7.56 -7.20 -12.10
CA GLU A 104 -8.14 -7.41 -10.78
C GLU A 104 -7.11 -7.10 -9.68
N PRO A 105 -7.36 -6.18 -8.74
CA PRO A 105 -6.48 -5.93 -7.62
C PRO A 105 -6.65 -7.00 -6.55
N VAL A 106 -5.57 -7.69 -6.19
CA VAL A 106 -5.58 -8.77 -5.19
C VAL A 106 -5.07 -8.23 -3.87
N LEU A 107 -5.95 -7.59 -3.11
CA LEU A 107 -5.62 -7.07 -1.78
C LEU A 107 -5.72 -8.18 -0.74
N THR A 108 -4.68 -8.33 0.11
CA THR A 108 -4.59 -9.42 1.09
C THR A 108 -4.54 -8.92 2.54
N THR A 109 -4.44 -7.63 2.75
CA THR A 109 -4.41 -7.03 4.09
C THR A 109 -5.76 -7.20 4.79
N ALA A 110 -5.73 -7.61 6.05
CA ALA A 110 -6.95 -7.98 6.79
C ALA A 110 -7.96 -6.83 6.90
N THR A 111 -7.49 -5.60 7.01
CA THR A 111 -8.32 -4.39 7.05
C THR A 111 -9.05 -4.17 5.74
N ASP A 112 -8.37 -4.29 4.60
CA ASP A 112 -8.99 -4.10 3.28
C ASP A 112 -9.99 -5.23 2.98
N VAL A 113 -9.61 -6.49 3.23
CA VAL A 113 -10.50 -7.65 3.01
C VAL A 113 -11.79 -7.58 3.84
N ARG A 114 -11.70 -6.98 5.05
CA ARG A 114 -12.85 -6.84 5.95
C ARG A 114 -13.58 -5.51 5.84
N GLY A 115 -13.12 -4.60 4.99
CA GLY A 115 -13.67 -3.25 4.88
C GLY A 115 -13.50 -2.42 6.15
N VAL A 116 -12.47 -2.72 6.96
CA VAL A 116 -12.17 -2.00 8.20
C VAL A 116 -11.15 -0.90 7.91
N PRO A 117 -11.35 0.34 8.41
CA PRO A 117 -10.41 1.43 8.17
C PRO A 117 -9.00 1.09 8.65
N ALA A 118 -8.02 1.22 7.77
CA ALA A 118 -6.60 1.18 8.13
C ALA A 118 -6.18 2.57 8.63
N ILE A 119 -5.87 2.68 9.91
CA ILE A 119 -5.61 3.97 10.58
C ILE A 119 -4.36 4.65 10.03
N ASP A 120 -3.35 3.88 9.67
CA ASP A 120 -2.12 4.37 9.04
C ASP A 120 -2.39 4.97 7.65
N SER A 121 -3.17 4.30 6.81
CA SER A 121 -3.60 4.83 5.51
C SER A 121 -4.48 6.08 5.67
N TRP A 122 -5.38 6.06 6.66
CA TRP A 122 -6.23 7.21 6.94
C TRP A 122 -5.42 8.43 7.40
N ALA A 123 -4.43 8.24 8.27
CA ALA A 123 -3.54 9.31 8.72
C ALA A 123 -2.78 9.93 7.54
N MET A 124 -2.21 9.11 6.66
CA MET A 124 -1.50 9.58 5.48
C MET A 124 -2.40 10.38 4.52
N LYS A 125 -3.62 9.89 4.26
CA LYS A 125 -4.59 10.58 3.39
C LYS A 125 -5.04 11.95 3.94
N ASN A 126 -4.80 12.21 5.21
CA ASN A 126 -5.12 13.46 5.89
C ASN A 126 -3.87 14.27 6.30
N ASP A 127 -2.70 13.96 5.74
CA ASP A 127 -1.42 14.62 6.07
C ASP A 127 -1.13 14.64 7.59
N CYS A 128 -1.48 13.54 8.27
CA CYS A 128 -1.27 13.38 9.70
C CYS A 128 -0.06 12.48 9.97
N ALA A 129 0.81 12.93 10.86
CA ALA A 129 1.89 12.10 11.40
C ALA A 129 1.38 11.25 12.57
N ILE A 130 1.79 9.98 12.61
CA ILE A 130 1.46 9.10 13.72
C ILE A 130 2.59 9.17 14.76
N GLU A 131 2.33 9.79 15.90
CA GLU A 131 3.31 9.89 16.99
C GLU A 131 3.56 8.55 17.67
N ASN A 132 2.49 7.79 17.95
CA ASN A 132 2.59 6.48 18.60
C ASN A 132 2.38 5.33 17.61
N LYS A 133 3.43 4.95 16.90
CA LYS A 133 3.40 3.83 15.93
C LYS A 133 2.98 2.49 16.56
N ALA A 134 3.27 2.27 17.85
CA ALA A 134 2.88 1.04 18.54
C ALA A 134 1.35 0.92 18.73
N ALA A 135 0.65 2.05 18.81
CA ALA A 135 -0.81 2.06 18.93
C ALA A 135 -1.52 1.62 17.64
N ILE A 136 -0.90 1.73 16.46
CA ILE A 136 -1.49 1.31 15.18
C ILE A 136 -1.96 -0.15 15.26
N GLN A 137 -1.11 -1.02 15.79
CA GLN A 137 -1.42 -2.45 15.88
C GLN A 137 -2.60 -2.71 16.82
N ALA A 138 -2.63 -2.05 17.98
CA ALA A 138 -3.69 -2.21 18.96
C ALA A 138 -5.04 -1.70 18.43
N VAL A 139 -5.04 -0.53 17.79
CA VAL A 139 -6.24 0.07 17.20
C VAL A 139 -6.76 -0.78 16.05
N SER A 140 -5.88 -1.24 15.14
CA SER A 140 -6.26 -2.12 14.03
C SER A 140 -6.83 -3.45 14.54
N ALA A 141 -6.23 -4.05 15.58
CA ALA A 141 -6.72 -5.27 16.19
C ALA A 141 -8.10 -5.09 16.84
N ALA A 142 -8.32 -3.95 17.52
CA ALA A 142 -9.62 -3.62 18.11
C ALA A 142 -10.70 -3.45 17.02
N ALA A 143 -10.40 -2.72 15.96
CA ALA A 143 -11.29 -2.53 14.82
C ALA A 143 -11.62 -3.85 14.12
N LEU A 144 -10.63 -4.69 13.86
CA LEU A 144 -10.82 -6.03 13.30
C LEU A 144 -11.62 -6.96 14.20
N ALA A 145 -11.58 -6.77 15.53
CA ALA A 145 -12.41 -7.49 16.49
C ALA A 145 -13.84 -6.93 16.60
N GLY A 146 -14.21 -5.93 15.79
CA GLY A 146 -15.54 -5.29 15.83
C GLY A 146 -15.76 -4.40 17.06
N LYS A 147 -14.69 -4.03 17.78
CA LYS A 147 -14.79 -3.09 18.90
C LYS A 147 -14.91 -1.65 18.39
N SER A 148 -15.66 -0.84 19.11
CA SER A 148 -15.75 0.59 18.82
C SER A 148 -14.40 1.26 19.09
N VAL A 149 -13.89 1.99 18.09
CA VAL A 149 -12.69 2.81 18.20
C VAL A 149 -13.12 4.28 18.18
N GLY A 150 -12.83 5.01 19.25
CA GLY A 150 -13.12 6.45 19.36
C GLY A 150 -12.09 7.26 18.57
N VAL A 151 -12.54 8.27 17.85
CA VAL A 151 -11.69 9.26 17.18
C VAL A 151 -11.96 10.62 17.83
N ALA A 152 -10.91 11.25 18.40
CA ALA A 152 -10.98 12.62 18.92
C ALA A 152 -10.14 13.53 18.00
N ILE A 153 -10.77 14.55 17.43
CA ILE A 153 -10.11 15.54 16.57
C ILE A 153 -10.19 16.89 17.28
N THR A 154 -9.05 17.48 17.62
CA THR A 154 -8.97 18.67 18.47
C THR A 154 -8.67 19.96 17.72
N GLU A 155 -8.00 19.92 16.57
CA GLU A 155 -7.43 21.13 15.97
C GLU A 155 -7.63 21.31 14.44
N ARG A 156 -8.22 20.34 13.74
CA ARG A 156 -8.44 20.38 12.28
C ARG A 156 -9.78 19.80 11.89
N GLU A 157 -10.39 20.31 10.82
CA GLU A 157 -11.47 19.60 10.13
C GLU A 157 -10.85 18.45 9.32
N ILE A 158 -10.87 17.25 9.89
CA ILE A 158 -10.40 16.02 9.25
C ILE A 158 -11.61 15.11 9.07
N ARG A 159 -11.74 14.47 7.92
CA ARG A 159 -12.77 13.45 7.74
C ARG A 159 -12.44 12.22 8.58
N PRO A 160 -13.35 11.78 9.47
CA PRO A 160 -13.14 10.53 10.20
C PRO A 160 -13.05 9.36 9.23
N PRO A 161 -12.31 8.30 9.56
CA PRO A 161 -12.26 7.09 8.75
C PRO A 161 -13.66 6.47 8.64
N SER A 162 -14.07 6.03 7.46
CA SER A 162 -15.36 5.36 7.25
C SER A 162 -15.16 3.83 7.36
N PRO A 163 -16.06 3.07 8.01
CA PRO A 163 -17.26 3.52 8.70
C PRO A 163 -16.99 3.82 10.18
N VAL A 164 -17.13 5.07 10.59
CA VAL A 164 -17.09 5.44 12.01
C VAL A 164 -18.44 6.02 12.38
N THR A 165 -19.13 5.39 13.29
CA THR A 165 -20.28 6.00 13.96
C THR A 165 -19.77 7.13 14.86
N ARG A 166 -20.16 8.35 14.57
CA ARG A 166 -19.92 9.50 15.42
C ARG A 166 -20.68 9.28 16.74
N SER A 167 -20.02 8.85 17.80
CA SER A 167 -20.62 8.88 19.13
C SER A 167 -20.38 10.27 19.71
N GLU A 168 -21.45 11.00 20.01
CA GLU A 168 -21.38 12.30 20.69
C GLU A 168 -20.96 12.17 22.16
N GLU A 169 -20.72 10.95 22.63
CA GLU A 169 -20.29 10.69 24.00
C GLU A 169 -18.78 10.50 24.08
N ARG A 170 -18.16 11.41 24.81
CA ARG A 170 -16.77 11.46 25.25
C ARG A 170 -16.44 10.27 26.16
N ARG A 171 -16.19 9.08 25.59
CA ARG A 171 -15.56 7.97 26.30
C ARG A 171 -14.10 7.88 25.91
N VAL A 172 -13.24 8.40 26.76
CA VAL A 172 -11.80 8.18 26.69
C VAL A 172 -11.55 6.73 27.11
N GLY A 173 -11.56 5.83 26.15
CA GLY A 173 -11.07 4.46 26.34
C GLY A 173 -9.55 4.43 26.29
N LYS A 174 -8.93 3.36 26.84
CA LYS A 174 -7.46 3.17 26.83
C LYS A 174 -6.84 3.02 25.42
N GLU A 175 -7.62 3.13 24.36
CA GLU A 175 -7.28 2.86 22.96
C GLU A 175 -7.54 4.10 22.08
N CYS A 176 -7.14 5.29 22.54
CA CYS A 176 -7.18 6.50 21.71
C CYS A 176 -5.88 6.68 20.95
N LEU A 177 -5.99 6.83 19.63
CA LEU A 177 -4.91 7.33 18.79
C LEU A 177 -4.92 8.86 18.93
N ARG A 178 -3.81 9.45 19.38
CA ARG A 178 -3.57 10.90 19.25
C ARG A 178 -2.89 11.13 17.90
N LEU A 179 -3.52 11.91 17.08
CA LEU A 179 -3.01 12.40 15.79
C LEU A 179 -2.49 13.82 15.96
#